data_3c5900db876465ec9d909def9c21eda0
#
_entry.id   3c5900db876465ec9d909def9c21eda0
#
_cell.length_a   1.000
_cell.length_b   1.000
_cell.length_c   1.000
_cell.angle_alpha   90.00
_cell.angle_beta   90.00
_cell.angle_gamma   90.00
#
_symmetry.space_group_name_H-M   'P 1'
#
loop_
_entity.id
_entity.type
_entity.pdbx_description
1 polymer ?
#
loop_
_entity_poly.entity_id
_entity_poly.type
_entity_poly.pdbx_seq_one_letter_code
_entity_poly.pdbx_strand_id
1 'polypeptide(L)'
;MLDSTLNLNLLAAYARFEQSMGWRLGSYAKTVIYRSAKHHVCPTCGGPKRDSTSLCYSCTSLRQQAEALGVAHLMADRVRIANYAIKFDQMYRVMDGYKRNRPESKEDYCETLKYVLGDALVVHWSCLTHTSDGVMPSAWATIPSTTTSERYGQPHPLNGLVSPMLNKTIPEVKLLANEQKHRAIAPSTFSLDSSYSDETLRHVLLIDDTWTSGGTAESASIMLKQSGAQRVTIYCLARIIDLDYCSRMIGQSISDGYKQLTYRNGCPWDYDQCPMRNK
;
A
#
# COMPACT_ATOMS: atom_id res chain seq x y z
N MET A 1 10.04 4.72 35.67
CA MET A 1 11.27 4.14 35.09
C MET A 1 10.84 2.88 34.35
N LEU A 2 10.61 2.98 33.04
CA LEU A 2 10.44 1.80 32.18
C LEU A 2 11.77 1.08 32.15
N ASP A 3 11.73 -0.20 32.42
CA ASP A 3 12.85 -1.09 32.60
C ASP A 3 13.84 -0.95 31.42
N SER A 4 15.06 -0.49 31.72
CA SER A 4 16.14 -0.27 30.73
C SER A 4 16.48 -1.54 29.94
N THR A 5 16.28 -2.71 30.57
CA THR A 5 16.49 -4.02 29.96
C THR A 5 15.44 -4.35 28.89
N LEU A 6 14.18 -3.99 29.12
CA LEU A 6 13.09 -4.17 28.13
C LEU A 6 13.32 -3.31 26.88
N ASN A 7 13.82 -2.10 27.07
CA ASN A 7 14.13 -1.17 25.98
C ASN A 7 15.31 -1.66 25.13
N LEU A 8 16.35 -2.20 25.76
CA LEU A 8 17.51 -2.78 25.07
C LEU A 8 17.13 -4.04 24.23
N ASN A 9 16.26 -4.89 24.77
CA ASN A 9 15.77 -6.07 24.04
C ASN A 9 14.92 -5.69 22.82
N LEU A 10 14.08 -4.67 22.95
CA LEU A 10 13.28 -4.16 21.82
C LEU A 10 14.15 -3.54 20.75
N LEU A 11 15.16 -2.73 21.12
CA LEU A 11 16.12 -2.16 20.17
C LEU A 11 16.93 -3.23 19.45
N ALA A 12 17.37 -4.27 20.16
CA ALA A 12 18.07 -5.39 19.55
C ALA A 12 17.18 -6.22 18.61
N ALA A 13 15.91 -6.40 18.95
CA ALA A 13 14.94 -7.06 18.08
C ALA A 13 14.67 -6.24 16.81
N TYR A 14 14.52 -4.94 16.95
CA TYR A 14 14.36 -4.01 15.83
C TYR A 14 15.57 -4.05 14.90
N ALA A 15 16.79 -3.92 15.44
CA ALA A 15 18.01 -3.98 14.63
C ALA A 15 18.15 -5.31 13.86
N ARG A 16 17.81 -6.45 14.49
CA ARG A 16 17.79 -7.76 13.80
C ARG A 16 16.75 -7.80 12.69
N PHE A 17 15.55 -7.23 12.91
CA PHE A 17 14.51 -7.14 11.89
C PHE A 17 14.97 -6.30 10.69
N GLU A 18 15.54 -5.11 10.94
CA GLU A 18 16.09 -4.24 9.90
C GLU A 18 17.21 -4.94 9.10
N GLN A 19 18.11 -5.64 9.78
CA GLN A 19 19.15 -6.41 9.11
C GLN A 19 18.56 -7.51 8.21
N SER A 20 17.55 -8.22 8.68
CA SER A 20 16.85 -9.25 7.90
C SER A 20 16.12 -8.65 6.70
N MET A 21 15.49 -7.49 6.86
CA MET A 21 14.87 -6.72 5.78
C MET A 21 15.92 -6.32 4.73
N GLY A 22 17.05 -5.76 5.14
CA GLY A 22 18.14 -5.37 4.26
C GLY A 22 18.71 -6.56 3.48
N TRP A 23 18.87 -7.69 4.15
CA TRP A 23 19.36 -8.92 3.51
C TRP A 23 18.37 -9.47 2.49
N ARG A 24 17.07 -9.50 2.81
CA ARG A 24 16.03 -10.08 1.96
C ARG A 24 15.63 -9.16 0.80
N LEU A 25 15.58 -7.87 1.01
CA LEU A 25 15.06 -6.88 0.06
C LEU A 25 16.16 -6.01 -0.58
N GLY A 26 17.29 -5.85 0.08
CA GLY A 26 18.30 -4.86 -0.26
C GLY A 26 18.88 -4.95 -1.66
N SER A 27 18.91 -6.15 -2.24
CA SER A 27 19.50 -6.37 -3.58
C SER A 27 18.55 -6.02 -4.74
N TYR A 28 17.23 -6.00 -4.52
CA TYR A 28 16.29 -5.85 -5.62
C TYR A 28 15.09 -4.92 -5.35
N ALA A 29 14.71 -4.74 -4.10
CA ALA A 29 13.61 -3.83 -3.78
C ALA A 29 14.02 -2.38 -3.99
N LYS A 30 13.04 -1.54 -4.25
CA LYS A 30 13.20 -0.10 -4.48
C LYS A 30 12.14 0.62 -3.67
N THR A 31 12.56 1.29 -2.61
CA THR A 31 11.65 2.00 -1.69
C THR A 31 10.96 3.17 -2.40
N VAL A 32 9.67 3.34 -2.19
CA VAL A 32 8.92 4.48 -2.73
C VAL A 32 9.29 5.76 -1.98
N ILE A 33 9.60 6.81 -2.72
CA ILE A 33 10.00 8.10 -2.19
C ILE A 33 8.93 9.13 -2.53
N TYR A 34 8.26 9.70 -1.52
CA TYR A 34 7.22 10.70 -1.68
C TYR A 34 7.72 12.15 -1.62
N ARG A 35 8.75 12.41 -0.83
CA ARG A 35 9.33 13.75 -0.59
C ARG A 35 10.68 13.95 -1.25
N SER A 36 10.93 13.29 -2.34
CA SER A 36 12.15 13.61 -3.08
C SER A 36 11.98 15.02 -3.66
N ALA A 37 13.02 15.84 -3.56
CA ALA A 37 13.15 17.10 -4.29
C ALA A 37 13.10 16.91 -5.82
N LYS A 38 12.87 15.70 -6.27
CA LYS A 38 12.72 15.30 -7.66
C LYS A 38 11.29 15.58 -8.09
N HIS A 39 11.11 16.62 -8.90
CA HIS A 39 9.84 17.12 -9.41
C HIS A 39 9.01 16.08 -10.20
N HIS A 40 9.55 14.91 -10.50
CA HIS A 40 8.92 13.87 -11.33
C HIS A 40 8.32 12.69 -10.56
N VAL A 41 8.14 12.81 -9.26
CA VAL A 41 7.45 11.81 -8.44
C VAL A 41 6.07 12.33 -8.03
N CYS A 42 5.03 11.54 -8.27
CA CYS A 42 3.67 11.86 -7.86
C CYS A 42 3.54 11.84 -6.32
N PRO A 43 3.09 12.93 -5.69
CA PRO A 43 2.98 12.99 -4.22
C PRO A 43 1.92 12.04 -3.65
N THR A 44 0.95 11.59 -4.46
CA THR A 44 -0.09 10.64 -4.02
C THR A 44 0.41 9.21 -4.07
N CYS A 45 0.88 8.74 -5.23
CA CYS A 45 1.16 7.31 -5.45
C CYS A 45 2.65 6.98 -5.70
N GLY A 46 3.55 7.94 -5.58
CA GLY A 46 4.98 7.74 -5.86
C GLY A 46 5.31 7.45 -7.34
N GLY A 47 4.32 7.39 -8.21
CA GLY A 47 4.52 7.05 -9.62
C GLY A 47 5.15 8.18 -10.43
N PRO A 48 5.68 7.88 -11.64
CA PRO A 48 6.31 8.86 -12.49
C PRO A 48 5.32 9.91 -13.01
N LYS A 49 5.73 11.17 -12.98
CA LYS A 49 4.98 12.31 -13.53
C LYS A 49 5.91 13.26 -14.29
N ARG A 50 5.34 14.09 -15.13
CA ARG A 50 6.06 15.23 -15.73
C ARG A 50 6.25 16.33 -14.71
N ASP A 51 7.32 17.11 -14.84
CA ASP A 51 7.60 18.22 -13.92
C ASP A 51 6.50 19.30 -13.97
N SER A 52 5.90 19.49 -15.15
CA SER A 52 4.82 20.48 -15.37
C SER A 52 3.48 20.08 -14.73
N THR A 53 3.34 18.88 -14.17
CA THR A 53 2.09 18.41 -13.58
C THR A 53 2.20 18.23 -12.07
N SER A 54 1.15 18.53 -11.32
CA SER A 54 1.08 18.27 -9.87
C SER A 54 0.98 16.78 -9.53
N LEU A 55 0.23 16.03 -10.35
CA LEU A 55 -0.01 14.60 -10.19
C LEU A 55 0.43 13.82 -11.43
N CYS A 56 0.62 12.50 -11.31
CA CYS A 56 0.79 11.64 -12.46
C CYS A 56 -0.54 11.45 -13.21
N TYR A 57 -0.45 10.99 -14.46
CA TYR A 57 -1.62 10.77 -15.32
C TYR A 57 -2.72 9.95 -14.64
N SER A 58 -2.37 8.82 -14.00
CA SER A 58 -3.36 7.96 -13.31
C SER A 58 -4.08 8.69 -12.18
N CYS A 59 -3.36 9.40 -11.31
CA CYS A 59 -3.99 10.13 -10.19
C CYS A 59 -4.83 11.31 -10.68
N THR A 60 -4.41 12.01 -11.74
CA THR A 60 -5.22 13.06 -12.37
C THR A 60 -6.51 12.48 -12.94
N SER A 61 -6.39 11.39 -13.71
CA SER A 61 -7.56 10.73 -14.31
C SER A 61 -8.54 10.20 -13.25
N LEU A 62 -8.05 9.59 -12.15
CA LEU A 62 -8.91 9.13 -11.06
C LEU A 62 -9.66 10.29 -10.41
N ARG A 63 -8.97 11.42 -10.16
CA ARG A 63 -9.62 12.60 -9.58
C ARG A 63 -10.71 13.15 -10.50
N GLN A 64 -10.44 13.28 -11.80
CA GLN A 64 -11.43 13.72 -12.78
C GLN A 64 -12.66 12.79 -12.84
N GLN A 65 -12.43 11.47 -12.80
CA GLN A 65 -13.52 10.49 -12.76
C GLN A 65 -14.35 10.63 -11.48
N ALA A 66 -13.71 10.77 -10.32
CA ALA A 66 -14.39 10.95 -9.04
C ALA A 66 -15.16 12.28 -8.98
N GLU A 67 -14.63 13.34 -9.57
CA GLU A 67 -15.31 14.64 -9.72
C GLU A 67 -16.55 14.51 -10.62
N ALA A 68 -16.43 13.83 -11.75
CA ALA A 68 -17.54 13.60 -12.67
C ALA A 68 -18.67 12.76 -12.04
N LEU A 69 -18.34 11.87 -11.10
CA LEU A 69 -19.29 11.08 -10.34
C LEU A 69 -19.78 11.79 -9.05
N GLY A 70 -19.30 12.99 -8.74
CA GLY A 70 -19.64 13.72 -7.51
C GLY A 70 -19.06 13.11 -6.21
N VAL A 71 -18.10 12.19 -6.31
CA VAL A 71 -17.55 11.44 -5.18
C VAL A 71 -16.08 11.76 -4.85
N ALA A 72 -15.53 12.82 -5.40
CA ALA A 72 -14.13 13.20 -5.20
C ALA A 72 -13.77 13.42 -3.71
N HIS A 73 -14.70 13.93 -2.91
CA HIS A 73 -14.56 14.12 -1.47
C HIS A 73 -14.52 12.81 -0.67
N LEU A 74 -14.87 11.69 -1.29
CA LEU A 74 -14.85 10.35 -0.71
C LEU A 74 -13.61 9.53 -1.12
N MET A 75 -12.70 10.08 -1.91
CA MET A 75 -11.42 9.44 -2.18
C MET A 75 -10.61 9.25 -0.89
N ALA A 76 -9.63 8.37 -0.94
CA ALA A 76 -8.78 8.09 0.21
C ALA A 76 -8.09 9.35 0.76
N ASP A 77 -8.04 9.47 2.08
CA ASP A 77 -7.37 10.60 2.76
C ASP A 77 -5.86 10.51 2.58
N ARG A 78 -5.35 9.27 2.50
CA ARG A 78 -3.92 9.02 2.32
C ARG A 78 -3.66 7.74 1.54
N VAL A 79 -2.65 7.79 0.67
CA VAL A 79 -2.11 6.61 -0.01
C VAL A 79 -0.65 6.45 0.38
N ARG A 80 -0.25 5.24 0.76
CA ARG A 80 1.14 4.86 1.03
C ARG A 80 1.47 3.56 0.32
N ILE A 81 2.65 3.48 -0.26
CA ILE A 81 3.13 2.33 -1.00
C ILE A 81 4.55 2.04 -0.56
N ALA A 82 4.83 0.78 -0.25
CA ALA A 82 6.13 0.39 0.30
C ALA A 82 7.25 0.41 -0.75
N ASN A 83 7.05 -0.28 -1.86
CA ASN A 83 8.11 -0.52 -2.84
C ASN A 83 7.66 -0.23 -4.27
N TYR A 84 8.62 0.04 -5.15
CA TYR A 84 8.40 -0.04 -6.59
C TYR A 84 8.54 -1.49 -7.06
N ALA A 85 7.60 -1.94 -7.88
CA ALA A 85 7.68 -3.17 -8.64
C ALA A 85 7.81 -2.82 -10.12
N ILE A 86 9.04 -2.75 -10.61
CA ILE A 86 9.32 -2.51 -12.01
C ILE A 86 8.96 -3.79 -12.79
N LYS A 87 8.20 -3.67 -13.85
CA LYS A 87 7.82 -4.82 -14.70
C LYS A 87 9.02 -5.66 -15.06
N PHE A 88 8.89 -6.96 -14.88
CA PHE A 88 9.88 -8.00 -15.12
C PHE A 88 11.05 -8.09 -14.13
N ASP A 89 11.20 -7.12 -13.20
CA ASP A 89 12.17 -7.20 -12.10
C ASP A 89 11.71 -8.16 -10.98
N GLN A 90 12.63 -8.46 -10.06
CA GLN A 90 12.39 -9.42 -8.98
C GLN A 90 11.19 -9.05 -8.10
N MET A 91 11.03 -7.78 -7.70
CA MET A 91 9.88 -7.37 -6.88
C MET A 91 8.55 -7.56 -7.64
N TYR A 92 8.52 -7.33 -8.94
CA TYR A 92 7.35 -7.62 -9.77
C TYR A 92 7.02 -9.13 -9.77
N ARG A 93 8.04 -10.00 -9.84
CA ARG A 93 7.87 -11.45 -9.76
C ARG A 93 7.35 -11.89 -8.39
N VAL A 94 7.80 -11.27 -7.30
CA VAL A 94 7.27 -11.50 -5.95
C VAL A 94 5.77 -11.17 -5.91
N MET A 95 5.37 -9.98 -6.44
CA MET A 95 3.98 -9.51 -6.43
C MET A 95 3.04 -10.35 -7.32
N ASP A 96 3.56 -10.94 -8.38
CA ASP A 96 2.79 -11.86 -9.23
C ASP A 96 2.76 -13.29 -8.65
N GLY A 97 3.92 -13.76 -8.18
CA GLY A 97 4.14 -15.17 -7.82
C GLY A 97 3.44 -15.61 -6.53
N TYR A 98 3.34 -14.73 -5.51
CA TYR A 98 2.68 -15.10 -4.25
C TYR A 98 1.19 -15.43 -4.41
N LYS A 99 0.57 -14.93 -5.48
CA LYS A 99 -0.83 -15.20 -5.84
C LYS A 99 -1.03 -16.52 -6.56
N ARG A 100 0.03 -17.04 -7.20
CA ARG A 100 -0.05 -18.21 -8.07
C ARG A 100 0.19 -19.49 -7.27
N ASN A 101 -0.44 -20.59 -7.71
CA ASN A 101 -0.21 -21.93 -7.14
C ASN A 101 1.08 -22.57 -7.70
N ARG A 102 2.21 -21.91 -7.50
CA ARG A 102 3.54 -22.50 -7.78
C ARG A 102 4.23 -22.76 -6.45
N PRO A 103 4.20 -24.00 -5.91
CA PRO A 103 4.61 -24.27 -4.53
C PRO A 103 6.05 -23.86 -4.22
N GLU A 104 6.98 -24.10 -5.13
CA GLU A 104 8.43 -23.94 -4.91
C GLU A 104 8.89 -22.50 -4.62
N SER A 105 8.19 -21.49 -5.13
CA SER A 105 8.56 -20.07 -4.94
C SER A 105 7.55 -19.28 -4.10
N LYS A 106 6.35 -19.82 -3.90
CA LYS A 106 5.26 -19.11 -3.24
C LYS A 106 5.57 -18.83 -1.76
N GLU A 107 6.17 -19.77 -1.08
CA GLU A 107 6.52 -19.62 0.33
C GLU A 107 7.55 -18.50 0.53
N ASP A 108 8.60 -18.48 -0.29
CA ASP A 108 9.61 -17.43 -0.25
C ASP A 108 9.05 -16.05 -0.60
N TYR A 109 8.14 -15.96 -1.58
CA TYR A 109 7.45 -14.71 -1.91
C TYR A 109 6.54 -14.25 -0.78
N CYS A 110 5.76 -15.15 -0.17
CA CYS A 110 4.94 -14.83 0.99
C CYS A 110 5.80 -14.36 2.18
N GLU A 111 6.94 -15.00 2.40
CA GLU A 111 7.88 -14.60 3.45
C GLU A 111 8.43 -13.19 3.20
N THR A 112 8.81 -12.88 1.97
CA THR A 112 9.23 -11.52 1.58
C THR A 112 8.13 -10.50 1.88
N LEU A 113 6.87 -10.79 1.54
CA LEU A 113 5.75 -9.88 1.80
C LEU A 113 5.42 -9.76 3.29
N LYS A 114 5.64 -10.80 4.09
CA LYS A 114 5.52 -10.70 5.56
C LYS A 114 6.52 -9.72 6.15
N TYR A 115 7.75 -9.64 5.64
CA TYR A 115 8.71 -8.63 6.06
C TYR A 115 8.22 -7.22 5.69
N VAL A 116 7.76 -6.99 4.47
CA VAL A 116 7.22 -5.68 4.04
C VAL A 116 6.00 -5.26 4.89
N LEU A 117 5.10 -6.20 5.17
CA LEU A 117 3.93 -5.95 6.03
C LEU A 117 4.34 -5.74 7.49
N GLY A 118 5.24 -6.58 8.01
CA GLY A 118 5.74 -6.48 9.38
C GLY A 118 6.41 -5.14 9.67
N ASP A 119 7.17 -4.61 8.72
CA ASP A 119 7.77 -3.28 8.81
C ASP A 119 6.70 -2.19 9.01
N ALA A 120 5.66 -2.19 8.19
CA ALA A 120 4.59 -1.21 8.26
C ALA A 120 3.63 -1.42 9.45
N LEU A 121 3.17 -2.67 9.62
CA LEU A 121 2.02 -2.98 10.48
C LEU A 121 2.42 -3.37 11.91
N VAL A 122 3.69 -3.69 12.15
CA VAL A 122 4.18 -4.06 13.48
C VAL A 122 5.24 -3.07 13.94
N VAL A 123 6.34 -2.94 13.21
CA VAL A 123 7.49 -2.12 13.62
C VAL A 123 7.15 -0.63 13.61
N HIS A 124 6.58 -0.15 12.52
CA HIS A 124 6.23 1.26 12.32
C HIS A 124 4.74 1.56 12.52
N TRP A 125 4.00 0.70 13.24
CA TRP A 125 2.57 0.88 13.46
C TRP A 125 2.21 2.25 14.05
N SER A 126 2.91 2.67 15.10
CA SER A 126 2.68 3.99 15.72
C SER A 126 2.99 5.17 14.81
N CYS A 127 3.86 5.00 13.82
CA CYS A 127 4.21 6.06 12.86
C CYS A 127 3.06 6.40 11.91
N LEU A 128 2.06 5.53 11.81
CA LEU A 128 0.87 5.76 11.00
C LEU A 128 0.13 7.04 11.43
N THR A 129 0.17 7.38 12.73
CA THR A 129 -0.41 8.63 13.25
C THR A 129 0.15 9.87 12.56
N HIS A 130 1.44 9.90 12.21
CA HIS A 130 2.05 11.04 11.54
C HIS A 130 1.52 11.28 10.12
N THR A 131 0.93 10.26 9.51
CA THR A 131 0.36 10.35 8.16
C THR A 131 -1.16 10.44 8.16
N SER A 132 -1.81 10.32 9.30
CA SER A 132 -3.26 10.28 9.47
C SER A 132 -3.78 11.32 10.48
N ASP A 133 -3.10 12.46 10.58
CA ASP A 133 -3.47 13.59 11.44
C ASP A 133 -3.73 13.17 12.90
N GLY A 134 -2.89 12.27 13.42
CA GLY A 134 -2.96 11.78 14.80
C GLY A 134 -3.99 10.67 15.05
N VAL A 135 -4.75 10.25 14.04
CA VAL A 135 -5.81 9.23 14.20
C VAL A 135 -5.32 7.85 13.80
N MET A 136 -5.22 6.95 14.78
CA MET A 136 -4.90 5.53 14.50
C MET A 136 -6.07 4.83 13.81
N PRO A 137 -5.80 3.82 12.94
CA PRO A 137 -6.85 2.98 12.40
C PRO A 137 -7.65 2.28 13.51
N SER A 138 -8.96 2.31 13.36
CA SER A 138 -9.93 1.60 14.21
C SER A 138 -10.32 0.24 13.61
N ALA A 139 -10.05 0.03 12.32
CA ALA A 139 -10.27 -1.23 11.61
C ALA A 139 -9.32 -1.35 10.42
N TRP A 140 -9.23 -2.55 9.88
CA TRP A 140 -8.50 -2.83 8.64
C TRP A 140 -9.37 -3.59 7.65
N ALA A 141 -9.05 -3.49 6.37
CA ALA A 141 -9.71 -4.22 5.29
C ALA A 141 -8.70 -4.62 4.22
N THR A 142 -8.97 -5.73 3.51
CA THR A 142 -8.30 -6.05 2.25
C THR A 142 -9.29 -6.02 1.11
N ILE A 143 -8.82 -5.69 -0.09
CA ILE A 143 -9.65 -5.69 -1.29
C ILE A 143 -9.83 -7.13 -1.75
N PRO A 144 -11.07 -7.64 -1.92
CA PRO A 144 -11.32 -8.99 -2.40
C PRO A 144 -10.84 -9.17 -3.84
N SER A 145 -10.59 -10.42 -4.23
CA SER A 145 -10.17 -10.72 -5.61
C SER A 145 -11.34 -10.52 -6.58
N THR A 146 -11.11 -9.72 -7.62
CA THR A 146 -12.11 -9.37 -8.63
C THR A 146 -11.66 -9.67 -10.06
N THR A 147 -10.48 -10.29 -10.25
CA THR A 147 -9.80 -10.33 -11.55
C THR A 147 -9.98 -11.63 -12.31
N THR A 148 -10.13 -12.75 -11.64
CA THR A 148 -10.26 -14.06 -12.30
C THR A 148 -11.53 -14.75 -11.84
N SER A 149 -12.21 -15.46 -12.76
CA SER A 149 -13.43 -16.23 -12.45
C SER A 149 -13.25 -17.22 -11.32
N GLU A 150 -12.07 -17.83 -11.22
CA GLU A 150 -11.72 -18.82 -10.19
C GLU A 150 -11.56 -18.21 -8.79
N ARG A 151 -11.23 -16.91 -8.70
CA ARG A 151 -10.98 -16.22 -7.43
C ARG A 151 -12.02 -15.16 -7.12
N TYR A 152 -12.98 -14.96 -8.00
CA TYR A 152 -14.00 -13.94 -7.82
C TYR A 152 -14.78 -14.17 -6.51
N GLY A 153 -14.86 -13.12 -5.70
CA GLY A 153 -15.52 -13.18 -4.40
C GLY A 153 -14.75 -13.91 -3.29
N GLN A 154 -13.62 -14.55 -3.62
CA GLN A 154 -12.77 -15.16 -2.59
C GLN A 154 -11.91 -14.12 -1.86
N PRO A 155 -11.59 -14.34 -0.58
CA PRO A 155 -10.63 -13.50 0.12
C PRO A 155 -9.31 -13.43 -0.66
N HIS A 156 -8.75 -12.23 -0.75
CA HIS A 156 -7.46 -12.06 -1.42
C HIS A 156 -6.36 -12.80 -0.63
N PRO A 157 -5.37 -13.45 -1.27
CA PRO A 157 -4.28 -14.12 -0.58
C PRO A 157 -3.54 -13.23 0.43
N LEU A 158 -3.54 -11.92 0.19
CA LEU A 158 -3.00 -10.91 1.11
C LEU A 158 -3.67 -10.92 2.48
N ASN A 159 -4.98 -11.23 2.55
CA ASN A 159 -5.71 -11.30 3.82
C ASN A 159 -5.06 -12.28 4.79
N GLY A 160 -4.65 -13.46 4.30
CA GLY A 160 -3.95 -14.47 5.12
C GLY A 160 -2.57 -14.03 5.62
N LEU A 161 -1.95 -13.02 5.00
CA LEU A 161 -0.68 -12.46 5.47
C LEU A 161 -0.91 -11.31 6.49
N VAL A 162 -1.98 -10.55 6.34
CA VAL A 162 -2.31 -9.38 7.18
C VAL A 162 -3.01 -9.79 8.47
N SER A 163 -3.97 -10.69 8.41
CA SER A 163 -4.82 -11.06 9.55
C SER A 163 -4.04 -11.52 10.80
N PRO A 164 -2.94 -12.31 10.71
CA PRO A 164 -2.15 -12.66 11.89
C PRO A 164 -1.48 -11.46 12.57
N MET A 165 -1.26 -10.35 11.84
CA MET A 165 -0.62 -9.14 12.36
C MET A 165 -1.60 -8.18 13.01
N LEU A 166 -2.81 -8.06 12.48
CA LEU A 166 -3.77 -7.01 12.86
C LEU A 166 -4.99 -7.48 13.67
N ASN A 167 -5.46 -8.74 13.52
CA ASN A 167 -6.70 -9.20 14.16
C ASN A 167 -6.70 -9.12 15.71
N LYS A 168 -5.53 -9.09 16.33
CA LYS A 168 -5.41 -8.91 17.79
C LYS A 168 -5.41 -7.44 18.21
N THR A 169 -5.27 -6.53 17.27
CA THR A 169 -5.11 -5.08 17.52
C THR A 169 -6.36 -4.32 17.15
N ILE A 170 -6.91 -4.57 15.97
CA ILE A 170 -8.10 -3.91 15.43
C ILE A 170 -8.94 -4.91 14.61
N PRO A 171 -10.28 -4.76 14.55
CA PRO A 171 -11.16 -5.65 13.79
C PRO A 171 -10.98 -5.52 12.29
N GLU A 172 -11.33 -6.60 11.59
CA GLU A 172 -11.44 -6.61 10.13
C GLU A 172 -12.82 -6.11 9.69
N VAL A 173 -12.83 -5.20 8.71
CA VAL A 173 -14.00 -4.81 7.91
C VAL A 173 -13.93 -5.58 6.59
N LYS A 174 -14.89 -6.46 6.35
CA LYS A 174 -14.87 -7.33 5.19
C LYS A 174 -15.60 -6.70 4.01
N LEU A 175 -14.91 -6.63 2.89
CA LEU A 175 -15.45 -6.20 1.61
C LEU A 175 -15.87 -7.39 0.78
N LEU A 176 -17.02 -7.28 0.12
CA LEU A 176 -17.50 -8.21 -0.89
C LEU A 176 -17.31 -7.62 -2.28
N ALA A 177 -17.02 -8.46 -3.27
CA ALA A 177 -16.98 -8.08 -4.67
C ALA A 177 -18.35 -8.35 -5.30
N ASN A 178 -18.98 -7.32 -5.86
CA ASN A 178 -20.29 -7.40 -6.51
C ASN A 178 -20.16 -7.64 -8.02
N GLU A 179 -19.07 -7.16 -8.61
CA GLU A 179 -18.80 -7.26 -10.04
C GLU A 179 -17.30 -7.35 -10.35
N GLN A 180 -16.95 -7.61 -11.59
CA GLN A 180 -15.54 -7.66 -12.01
C GLN A 180 -14.91 -6.28 -11.95
N LYS A 181 -13.60 -6.28 -11.65
CA LYS A 181 -12.78 -5.09 -11.52
C LYS A 181 -12.74 -4.24 -12.78
N HIS A 182 -12.98 -2.96 -12.61
CA HIS A 182 -12.71 -1.92 -13.59
C HIS A 182 -11.43 -1.14 -13.25
N ARG A 183 -10.74 -0.60 -14.25
CA ARG A 183 -9.62 0.33 -14.02
C ARG A 183 -10.08 1.73 -13.64
N ALA A 184 -11.33 2.03 -13.91
CA ALA A 184 -12.00 3.27 -13.57
C ALA A 184 -12.52 3.26 -12.13
N ILE A 185 -12.94 4.43 -11.65
CA ILE A 185 -13.69 4.58 -10.39
C ILE A 185 -15.07 3.92 -10.57
N ALA A 186 -15.34 2.90 -9.82
CA ALA A 186 -16.61 2.15 -9.80
C ALA A 186 -16.88 1.65 -8.37
N PRO A 187 -17.41 2.48 -7.46
CA PRO A 187 -17.64 2.11 -6.06
C PRO A 187 -18.62 0.94 -5.90
N SER A 188 -19.59 0.78 -6.84
CA SER A 188 -20.54 -0.33 -6.90
C SER A 188 -19.87 -1.71 -7.03
N THR A 189 -18.60 -1.75 -7.44
CA THR A 189 -17.81 -2.99 -7.48
C THR A 189 -17.72 -3.66 -6.12
N PHE A 190 -17.88 -2.90 -5.04
CA PHE A 190 -17.73 -3.39 -3.67
C PHE A 190 -18.95 -3.10 -2.81
N SER A 191 -19.13 -3.92 -1.77
CA SER A 191 -20.04 -3.68 -0.66
C SER A 191 -19.43 -4.21 0.64
N LEU A 192 -20.01 -3.82 1.78
CA LEU A 192 -19.69 -4.45 3.06
C LEU A 192 -20.43 -5.78 3.20
N ASP A 193 -19.85 -6.76 3.90
CA ASP A 193 -20.49 -8.03 4.23
C ASP A 193 -21.59 -7.88 5.28
N SER A 194 -21.49 -6.84 6.12
CA SER A 194 -22.39 -6.53 7.22
C SER A 194 -22.37 -5.04 7.55
N SER A 195 -23.23 -4.60 8.45
CA SER A 195 -23.15 -3.26 9.04
C SER A 195 -22.06 -3.23 10.13
N TYR A 196 -21.33 -2.13 10.20
CA TYR A 196 -20.30 -1.88 11.21
C TYR A 196 -20.65 -0.60 11.99
N SER A 197 -20.18 -0.52 13.23
CA SER A 197 -20.36 0.68 14.06
C SER A 197 -19.53 1.85 13.54
N ASP A 198 -19.97 3.09 13.85
CA ASP A 198 -19.24 4.31 13.51
C ASP A 198 -17.84 4.33 14.14
N GLU A 199 -17.68 3.71 15.32
CA GLU A 199 -16.38 3.59 15.97
C GLU A 199 -15.45 2.68 15.16
N THR A 200 -15.95 1.56 14.64
CA THR A 200 -15.19 0.66 13.76
C THR A 200 -14.82 1.37 12.44
N LEU A 201 -15.74 2.14 11.89
CA LEU A 201 -15.53 2.86 10.62
C LEU A 201 -14.84 4.23 10.79
N ARG A 202 -14.45 4.62 12.02
CA ARG A 202 -13.80 5.92 12.24
C ARG A 202 -12.55 6.12 11.40
N HIS A 203 -11.69 5.10 11.28
CA HIS A 203 -10.54 5.11 10.38
C HIS A 203 -10.23 3.69 9.89
N VAL A 204 -10.43 3.42 8.62
CA VAL A 204 -10.16 2.12 8.00
C VAL A 204 -8.81 2.15 7.30
N LEU A 205 -7.91 1.22 7.69
CA LEU A 205 -6.69 0.93 6.95
C LEU A 205 -7.00 -0.09 5.84
N LEU A 206 -7.12 0.40 4.61
CA LEU A 206 -7.39 -0.40 3.43
C LEU A 206 -6.07 -0.89 2.83
N ILE A 207 -5.85 -2.20 2.82
CA ILE A 207 -4.60 -2.82 2.37
C ILE A 207 -4.83 -3.52 1.03
N ASP A 208 -4.01 -3.15 0.04
CA ASP A 208 -3.98 -3.78 -1.28
C ASP A 208 -2.55 -4.22 -1.61
N ASP A 209 -2.41 -5.13 -2.54
CA ASP A 209 -1.09 -5.62 -2.90
C ASP A 209 -0.39 -4.70 -3.91
N THR A 210 -1.10 -4.22 -4.93
CA THR A 210 -0.47 -3.47 -6.02
C THR A 210 -1.26 -2.23 -6.44
N TRP A 211 -0.57 -1.12 -6.52
CA TRP A 211 -1.07 0.09 -7.15
C TRP A 211 -0.60 0.17 -8.61
N THR A 212 -1.48 -0.08 -9.56
CA THR A 212 -1.22 0.13 -11.00
C THR A 212 -1.79 1.47 -11.45
N SER A 213 -3.11 1.60 -11.54
CA SER A 213 -3.81 2.86 -11.77
C SER A 213 -4.39 3.45 -10.49
N GLY A 214 -4.74 2.62 -9.53
CA GLY A 214 -5.37 2.98 -8.26
C GLY A 214 -6.90 2.91 -8.28
N GLY A 215 -7.52 2.66 -9.44
CA GLY A 215 -8.99 2.71 -9.57
C GLY A 215 -9.71 1.74 -8.63
N THR A 216 -9.19 0.54 -8.43
CA THR A 216 -9.76 -0.45 -7.52
C THR A 216 -9.70 0.00 -6.06
N ALA A 217 -8.53 0.47 -5.62
CA ALA A 217 -8.33 0.89 -4.25
C ALA A 217 -9.13 2.16 -3.91
N GLU A 218 -9.20 3.11 -4.83
CA GLU A 218 -10.05 4.30 -4.67
C GLU A 218 -11.55 3.97 -4.72
N SER A 219 -11.98 3.02 -5.57
CA SER A 219 -13.36 2.55 -5.58
C SER A 219 -13.76 1.93 -4.23
N ALA A 220 -12.90 1.09 -3.65
CA ALA A 220 -13.12 0.52 -2.32
C ALA A 220 -13.11 1.60 -1.23
N SER A 221 -12.22 2.60 -1.31
CA SER A 221 -12.20 3.74 -0.38
C SER A 221 -13.49 4.55 -0.44
N ILE A 222 -13.96 4.87 -1.63
CA ILE A 222 -15.21 5.62 -1.84
C ILE A 222 -16.39 4.83 -1.26
N MET A 223 -16.47 3.54 -1.54
CA MET A 223 -17.53 2.67 -1.00
C MET A 223 -17.49 2.63 0.54
N LEU A 224 -16.30 2.47 1.14
CA LEU A 224 -16.14 2.51 2.60
C LEU A 224 -16.66 3.82 3.19
N LYS A 225 -16.32 4.97 2.58
CA LYS A 225 -16.79 6.28 3.04
C LYS A 225 -18.29 6.48 2.80
N GLN A 226 -18.86 5.97 1.71
CA GLN A 226 -20.31 5.94 1.50
C GLN A 226 -21.01 5.08 2.54
N SER A 227 -20.32 4.08 3.10
CA SER A 227 -20.83 3.20 4.16
C SER A 227 -20.58 3.74 5.58
N GLY A 228 -20.05 4.97 5.72
CA GLY A 228 -19.85 5.65 7.01
C GLY A 228 -18.40 5.76 7.48
N ALA A 229 -17.42 5.26 6.73
CA ALA A 229 -16.02 5.45 7.10
C ALA A 229 -15.66 6.95 7.06
N GLN A 230 -15.18 7.47 8.19
CA GLN A 230 -14.81 8.88 8.31
C GLN A 230 -13.44 9.15 7.66
N ARG A 231 -12.53 8.17 7.76
CA ARG A 231 -11.18 8.22 7.19
C ARG A 231 -10.80 6.88 6.57
N VAL A 232 -10.11 6.94 5.43
CA VAL A 232 -9.51 5.76 4.78
C VAL A 232 -8.06 6.05 4.44
N THR A 233 -7.15 5.24 4.95
CA THR A 233 -5.76 5.21 4.52
C THR A 233 -5.52 3.96 3.68
N ILE A 234 -5.07 4.14 2.43
CA ILE A 234 -4.69 3.02 1.57
C ILE A 234 -3.20 2.72 1.78
N TYR A 235 -2.88 1.45 2.01
CA TYR A 235 -1.53 0.93 2.01
C TYR A 235 -1.37 -0.16 0.95
N CYS A 236 -0.45 0.04 0.00
CA CYS A 236 -0.12 -0.95 -1.02
C CYS A 236 1.32 -1.45 -0.83
N LEU A 237 1.55 -2.73 -1.07
CA LEU A 237 2.88 -3.33 -0.98
C LEU A 237 3.78 -2.88 -2.14
N ALA A 238 3.21 -2.66 -3.32
CA ALA A 238 3.99 -2.26 -4.47
C ALA A 238 3.29 -1.29 -5.43
N ARG A 239 4.07 -0.32 -5.95
CA ARG A 239 3.73 0.53 -7.10
C ARG A 239 4.28 -0.11 -8.37
N ILE A 240 3.42 -0.54 -9.26
CA ILE A 240 3.83 -1.09 -10.55
C ILE A 240 4.37 0.03 -11.45
N ILE A 241 5.60 -0.14 -11.93
CA ILE A 241 6.25 0.77 -12.88
C ILE A 241 6.51 0.02 -14.19
N ASP A 242 6.03 0.59 -15.28
CA ASP A 242 6.34 0.18 -16.65
C ASP A 242 7.36 1.16 -17.22
N LEU A 243 8.61 0.74 -17.35
CA LEU A 243 9.70 1.60 -17.79
C LEU A 243 9.56 2.03 -19.26
N ASP A 244 9.01 1.16 -20.11
CA ASP A 244 8.78 1.47 -21.52
C ASP A 244 7.69 2.54 -21.68
N TYR A 245 6.62 2.41 -20.89
CA TYR A 245 5.59 3.44 -20.82
C TYR A 245 6.17 4.74 -20.26
N CYS A 246 6.94 4.67 -19.18
CA CYS A 246 7.56 5.82 -18.55
C CYS A 246 8.48 6.56 -19.53
N SER A 247 9.36 5.84 -20.22
CA SER A 247 10.27 6.40 -21.22
C SER A 247 9.52 7.12 -22.35
N ARG A 248 8.52 6.48 -22.94
CA ARG A 248 7.76 7.04 -24.08
C ARG A 248 6.88 8.23 -23.70
N MET A 249 6.18 8.16 -22.54
CA MET A 249 5.13 9.12 -22.18
C MET A 249 5.63 10.26 -21.31
N ILE A 250 6.71 10.07 -20.57
CA ILE A 250 7.21 11.01 -19.57
C ILE A 250 8.62 11.48 -19.93
N GLY A 251 9.53 10.54 -20.20
CA GLY A 251 10.90 10.82 -20.62
C GLY A 251 11.89 9.74 -20.21
N GLN A 252 12.91 9.55 -21.03
CA GLN A 252 13.94 8.52 -20.83
C GLN A 252 14.71 8.74 -19.52
N SER A 253 15.11 9.97 -19.22
CA SER A 253 15.86 10.30 -17.99
C SER A 253 15.07 9.94 -16.71
N ILE A 254 13.75 10.12 -16.73
CA ILE A 254 12.89 9.76 -15.61
C ILE A 254 12.80 8.23 -15.49
N SER A 255 12.62 7.53 -16.61
CA SER A 255 12.64 6.06 -16.65
C SER A 255 13.95 5.49 -16.09
N ASP A 256 15.08 6.03 -16.50
CA ASP A 256 16.40 5.60 -16.02
C ASP A 256 16.59 5.93 -14.52
N GLY A 257 16.02 7.04 -14.04
CA GLY A 257 15.99 7.37 -12.63
C GLY A 257 15.29 6.29 -11.76
N TYR A 258 14.18 5.71 -12.26
CA TYR A 258 13.50 4.61 -11.55
C TYR A 258 14.32 3.31 -11.54
N LYS A 259 15.10 3.03 -12.59
CA LYS A 259 16.04 1.87 -12.61
C LYS A 259 17.09 1.97 -11.52
N GLN A 260 17.61 3.18 -11.28
CA GLN A 260 18.69 3.44 -10.32
C GLN A 260 18.24 3.52 -8.86
N LEU A 261 16.93 3.49 -8.59
CA LEU A 261 16.43 3.45 -7.21
C LEU A 261 16.88 2.17 -6.53
N THR A 262 17.14 2.30 -5.23
CA THR A 262 17.58 1.20 -4.38
C THR A 262 16.65 1.03 -3.19
N TYR A 263 16.78 -0.10 -2.50
CA TYR A 263 16.15 -0.28 -1.22
C TYR A 263 16.72 0.72 -0.20
N ARG A 264 15.85 1.36 0.54
CA ARG A 264 16.19 2.19 1.68
C ARG A 264 15.43 1.71 2.90
N ASN A 265 16.17 1.29 3.89
CA ASN A 265 15.59 0.97 5.18
C ASN A 265 15.03 2.24 5.82
N GLY A 266 13.79 2.21 6.27
CA GLY A 266 13.13 3.35 6.90
C GLY A 266 11.61 3.21 6.91
N CYS A 267 10.97 4.13 7.61
CA CYS A 267 9.54 4.09 7.86
C CYS A 267 8.71 4.11 6.57
N PRO A 268 7.85 3.12 6.33
CA PRO A 268 6.99 3.08 5.15
C PRO A 268 5.86 4.12 5.18
N TRP A 269 5.58 4.71 6.34
CA TRP A 269 4.53 5.71 6.51
C TRP A 269 5.02 7.13 6.25
N ASP A 270 6.13 7.50 6.86
CA ASP A 270 6.80 8.79 6.62
C ASP A 270 8.29 8.65 6.89
N TYR A 271 9.05 8.53 5.82
CA TYR A 271 10.50 8.30 5.89
C TYR A 271 11.24 9.43 6.62
N ASP A 272 10.81 10.68 6.45
CA ASP A 272 11.52 11.85 6.95
C ASP A 272 11.14 12.21 8.40
N GLN A 273 9.93 11.85 8.85
CA GLN A 273 9.38 12.23 10.16
C GLN A 273 9.27 11.04 11.13
N CYS A 274 9.85 9.90 10.79
CA CYS A 274 9.76 8.72 11.63
C CYS A 274 10.51 8.90 12.96
N PRO A 275 9.82 8.82 14.12
CA PRO A 275 10.46 8.97 15.42
C PRO A 275 11.44 7.82 15.75
N MET A 276 11.31 6.67 15.09
CA MET A 276 12.21 5.52 15.28
C MET A 276 13.58 5.74 14.63
N ARG A 277 13.68 6.69 13.69
CA ARG A 277 14.92 6.96 12.95
C ARG A 277 15.90 7.88 13.71
N ASN A 278 15.40 8.62 14.69
CA ASN A 278 16.15 9.59 15.48
C ASN A 278 16.58 9.02 16.84
N LYS A 279 16.46 7.71 17.02
CA LYS A 279 16.93 6.96 18.18
C LYS A 279 18.10 6.08 17.78
#